data_d222ee8ea1259bcbe34580e175915004
#
_entry.id   d222ee8ea1259bcbe34580e175915004
#
_cell.length_a   1.000
_cell.length_b   1.000
_cell.length_c   1.000
_cell.angle_alpha   90.00
_cell.angle_beta   90.00
_cell.angle_gamma   90.00
#
_symmetry.space_group_name_H-M   'P 1'
#
loop_
_entity.id
_entity.type
_entity.pdbx_description
1 polymer ?
#
loop_
_entity_poly.entity_id
_entity_poly.type
_entity_poly.pdbx_seq_one_letter_code
_entity_poly.pdbx_strand_id
1 'polypeptide(L)'
;MVELTEQNTTQQRLETLNKALHSGTAEQVRQLLAGLHPAEIGDLLESLPHGPREILWELVDADDQGEALVAVNEEVRAGLIEGMETSKLVAIAGGLDTDDLADVLQDMPGAVIHELLRSMDKQNRHRLEAVLSFPEDSAGGLMDLDIVTVRGNVSLDVVLRYLRLRGEIPDLTDSLMVVDRFDHYQGVLPLATLLTSDPDSAVSAVMDHDVEGIQATMQDADVARLFEDRDLVSAPVIDENGKLLGRITIDDVVDVIRDEADRSLMSMAGLDEDDDIFAPATSSAQRRAVWLGINLGTAFLASWVIGLYE
;
A
#
# COMPACT_ATOMS: atom_id res chain seq x y z
N MET A 1 -3.11 -27.93 4.53
CA MET A 1 -4.43 -28.44 4.12
C MET A 1 -5.43 -27.29 3.84
N VAL A 2 -5.32 -26.15 4.52
CA VAL A 2 -6.11 -24.93 4.23
C VAL A 2 -5.64 -24.31 2.91
N GLU A 3 -4.34 -24.08 2.70
CA GLU A 3 -3.77 -23.53 1.47
C GLU A 3 -4.16 -24.26 0.17
N LEU A 4 -4.20 -25.61 0.20
CA LEU A 4 -4.63 -26.41 -0.97
C LEU A 4 -6.13 -26.27 -1.27
N THR A 5 -6.92 -25.83 -0.30
CA THR A 5 -8.36 -25.63 -0.48
C THR A 5 -8.64 -24.24 -1.05
N GLU A 6 -7.88 -23.23 -0.65
CA GLU A 6 -7.97 -21.85 -1.16
C GLU A 6 -7.48 -21.77 -2.60
N GLN A 7 -6.32 -22.32 -2.93
CA GLN A 7 -5.81 -22.38 -4.32
C GLN A 7 -6.78 -23.10 -5.27
N ASN A 8 -7.43 -24.19 -4.82
CA ASN A 8 -8.46 -24.86 -5.61
C ASN A 8 -9.71 -23.99 -5.81
N THR A 9 -10.04 -23.14 -4.82
CA THR A 9 -11.20 -22.25 -4.89
C THR A 9 -10.93 -21.10 -5.85
N THR A 10 -9.75 -20.49 -5.80
CA THR A 10 -9.32 -19.40 -6.68
C THR A 10 -9.24 -19.88 -8.14
N GLN A 11 -8.65 -21.04 -8.38
CA GLN A 11 -8.54 -21.61 -9.72
C GLN A 11 -9.91 -21.97 -10.32
N GLN A 12 -10.86 -22.47 -9.52
CA GLN A 12 -12.25 -22.70 -9.94
C GLN A 12 -13.01 -21.39 -10.21
N ARG A 13 -12.76 -20.36 -9.43
CA ARG A 13 -13.31 -19.00 -9.65
C ARG A 13 -12.78 -18.40 -10.95
N LEU A 14 -11.47 -18.46 -11.20
CA LEU A 14 -10.84 -18.05 -12.46
C LEU A 14 -11.42 -18.76 -13.68
N GLU A 15 -11.60 -20.08 -13.62
CA GLU A 15 -12.21 -20.85 -14.72
C GLU A 15 -13.67 -20.44 -14.96
N THR A 16 -14.43 -20.19 -13.90
CA THR A 16 -15.83 -19.77 -13.97
C THR A 16 -15.94 -18.37 -14.54
N LEU A 17 -15.08 -17.44 -14.07
CA LEU A 17 -15.00 -16.09 -14.57
C LEU A 17 -14.58 -16.04 -16.04
N ASN A 18 -13.55 -16.80 -16.42
CA ASN A 18 -13.09 -16.89 -17.81
C ASN A 18 -14.17 -17.42 -18.75
N LYS A 19 -14.97 -18.40 -18.31
CA LYS A 19 -16.16 -18.85 -19.04
C LYS A 19 -17.23 -17.77 -19.11
N ALA A 20 -17.47 -17.04 -18.03
CA ALA A 20 -18.45 -15.94 -17.99
C ALA A 20 -18.02 -14.76 -18.89
N LEU A 21 -16.75 -14.41 -18.92
CA LEU A 21 -16.21 -13.37 -19.82
C LEU A 21 -16.32 -13.75 -21.30
N HIS A 22 -16.18 -15.05 -21.64
CA HIS A 22 -16.25 -15.49 -23.03
C HIS A 22 -17.67 -15.85 -23.54
N SER A 23 -18.59 -16.22 -22.65
CA SER A 23 -19.90 -16.74 -23.05
C SER A 23 -21.06 -16.32 -22.15
N GLY A 24 -20.79 -15.60 -21.04
CA GLY A 24 -21.75 -15.15 -20.06
C GLY A 24 -22.32 -13.76 -20.36
N THR A 25 -23.20 -13.30 -19.48
CA THR A 25 -23.70 -11.92 -19.48
C THR A 25 -22.87 -11.07 -18.53
N ALA A 26 -22.75 -9.77 -18.82
CA ALA A 26 -22.10 -8.81 -17.90
C ALA A 26 -22.67 -8.86 -16.48
N GLU A 27 -23.96 -9.15 -16.34
CA GLU A 27 -24.63 -9.29 -15.05
C GLU A 27 -24.13 -10.49 -14.23
N GLN A 28 -23.83 -11.61 -14.89
CA GLN A 28 -23.24 -12.78 -14.20
C GLN A 28 -21.82 -12.48 -13.69
N VAL A 29 -21.04 -11.73 -14.47
CA VAL A 29 -19.69 -11.30 -14.03
C VAL A 29 -19.79 -10.36 -12.84
N ARG A 30 -20.66 -9.34 -12.89
CA ARG A 30 -20.88 -8.44 -11.74
C ARG A 30 -21.30 -9.18 -10.47
N GLN A 31 -22.20 -10.16 -10.58
CA GLN A 31 -22.60 -10.98 -9.43
C GLN A 31 -21.46 -11.80 -8.85
N LEU A 32 -20.51 -12.25 -9.68
CA LEU A 32 -19.32 -12.95 -9.21
C LEU A 32 -18.35 -11.98 -8.50
N LEU A 33 -18.17 -10.77 -9.04
CA LEU A 33 -17.31 -9.75 -8.46
C LEU A 33 -17.87 -9.19 -7.14
N ALA A 34 -19.17 -8.97 -7.03
CA ALA A 34 -19.82 -8.42 -5.83
C ALA A 34 -19.62 -9.24 -4.54
N GLY A 35 -19.08 -10.46 -4.62
CA GLY A 35 -18.75 -11.31 -3.48
C GLY A 35 -17.27 -11.47 -3.22
N LEU A 36 -16.42 -10.73 -3.94
CA LEU A 36 -14.96 -10.77 -3.80
C LEU A 36 -14.46 -9.57 -3.03
N HIS A 37 -13.38 -9.76 -2.29
CA HIS A 37 -12.62 -8.65 -1.73
C HIS A 37 -11.85 -7.92 -2.84
N PRO A 38 -11.64 -6.58 -2.78
CA PRO A 38 -10.86 -5.85 -3.77
C PRO A 38 -9.50 -6.46 -4.10
N ALA A 39 -8.78 -6.99 -3.12
CA ALA A 39 -7.53 -7.71 -3.34
C ALA A 39 -7.71 -8.98 -4.21
N GLU A 40 -8.81 -9.75 -4.02
CA GLU A 40 -9.13 -10.89 -4.89
C GLU A 40 -9.46 -10.43 -6.33
N ILE A 41 -10.03 -9.23 -6.47
CA ILE A 41 -10.26 -8.61 -7.79
C ILE A 41 -8.94 -8.23 -8.44
N GLY A 42 -7.99 -7.69 -7.68
CA GLY A 42 -6.62 -7.42 -8.10
C GLY A 42 -5.92 -8.65 -8.66
N ASP A 43 -5.90 -9.75 -7.91
CA ASP A 43 -5.35 -11.05 -8.34
C ASP A 43 -5.97 -11.55 -9.65
N LEU A 44 -7.29 -11.35 -9.81
CA LEU A 44 -7.99 -11.72 -11.04
C LEU A 44 -7.57 -10.85 -12.22
N LEU A 45 -7.40 -9.54 -12.02
CA LEU A 45 -6.95 -8.60 -13.05
C LEU A 45 -5.55 -8.94 -13.53
N GLU A 46 -4.63 -9.28 -12.63
CA GLU A 46 -3.28 -9.72 -12.96
C GLU A 46 -3.25 -11.04 -13.72
N SER A 47 -4.16 -11.96 -13.38
CA SER A 47 -4.26 -13.27 -14.01
C SER A 47 -4.83 -13.24 -15.44
N LEU A 48 -5.30 -12.09 -15.93
CA LEU A 48 -5.96 -11.96 -17.22
C LEU A 48 -5.07 -11.23 -18.25
N PRO A 49 -5.11 -11.66 -19.53
CA PRO A 49 -4.53 -10.88 -20.62
C PRO A 49 -5.24 -9.53 -20.77
N HIS A 50 -4.56 -8.53 -21.36
CA HIS A 50 -5.00 -7.13 -21.49
C HIS A 50 -6.48 -6.97 -21.91
N GLY A 51 -6.94 -7.57 -23.00
CA GLY A 51 -8.32 -7.38 -23.46
C GLY A 51 -9.41 -7.89 -22.50
N PRO A 52 -9.34 -9.14 -21.99
CA PRO A 52 -10.23 -9.62 -20.91
C PRO A 52 -10.11 -8.82 -19.62
N ARG A 53 -8.92 -8.32 -19.26
CA ARG A 53 -8.66 -7.46 -18.09
C ARG A 53 -9.45 -6.16 -18.17
N GLU A 54 -9.40 -5.45 -19.32
CA GLU A 54 -10.18 -4.22 -19.53
C GLU A 54 -11.69 -4.45 -19.41
N ILE A 55 -12.19 -5.57 -19.97
CA ILE A 55 -13.61 -5.92 -19.87
C ILE A 55 -13.99 -6.19 -18.40
N LEU A 56 -13.14 -6.89 -17.66
CA LEU A 56 -13.37 -7.15 -16.24
C LEU A 56 -13.38 -5.86 -15.44
N TRP A 57 -12.39 -4.98 -15.67
CA TRP A 57 -12.27 -3.69 -15.01
C TRP A 57 -13.50 -2.79 -15.13
N GLU A 58 -14.10 -2.75 -16.31
CA GLU A 58 -15.33 -2.00 -16.55
C GLU A 58 -16.57 -2.58 -15.82
N LEU A 59 -16.46 -3.79 -15.28
CA LEU A 59 -17.53 -4.47 -14.54
C LEU A 59 -17.32 -4.44 -13.03
N VAL A 60 -16.15 -4.02 -12.55
CA VAL A 60 -15.86 -3.79 -11.12
C VAL A 60 -16.73 -2.65 -10.62
N ASP A 61 -17.30 -2.80 -9.41
CA ASP A 61 -18.07 -1.74 -8.78
C ASP A 61 -17.19 -0.51 -8.52
N ALA A 62 -17.76 0.68 -8.67
CA ALA A 62 -17.03 1.92 -8.50
C ALA A 62 -16.42 2.08 -7.09
N ASP A 63 -17.10 1.51 -6.09
CA ASP A 63 -16.64 1.56 -4.69
C ASP A 63 -15.42 0.66 -4.45
N ASP A 64 -15.26 -0.43 -5.23
CA ASP A 64 -14.15 -1.38 -5.11
C ASP A 64 -12.97 -1.04 -6.04
N GLN A 65 -13.15 -0.13 -7.02
CA GLN A 65 -12.13 0.18 -8.03
C GLN A 65 -10.86 0.78 -7.44
N GLY A 66 -10.97 1.58 -6.38
CA GLY A 66 -9.83 2.20 -5.72
C GLY A 66 -8.89 1.15 -5.12
N GLU A 67 -9.40 0.38 -4.19
CA GLU A 67 -8.65 -0.67 -3.51
C GLU A 67 -8.15 -1.77 -4.47
N ALA A 68 -8.93 -2.08 -5.54
CA ALA A 68 -8.47 -3.01 -6.57
C ALA A 68 -7.31 -2.47 -7.40
N LEU A 69 -7.19 -1.14 -7.61
CA LEU A 69 -6.02 -0.51 -8.24
C LEU A 69 -4.78 -0.55 -7.36
N VAL A 70 -4.95 -0.39 -6.05
CA VAL A 70 -3.86 -0.52 -5.08
C VAL A 70 -3.33 -1.95 -5.07
N ALA A 71 -4.23 -2.94 -5.12
CA ALA A 71 -3.90 -4.36 -5.02
C ALA A 71 -3.18 -4.96 -6.25
N VAL A 72 -3.15 -4.27 -7.40
CA VAL A 72 -2.45 -4.76 -8.60
C VAL A 72 -1.04 -4.20 -8.71
N ASN A 73 -0.14 -4.96 -9.36
CA ASN A 73 1.23 -4.50 -9.63
C ASN A 73 1.27 -3.24 -10.52
N GLU A 74 2.40 -2.53 -10.50
CA GLU A 74 2.61 -1.24 -11.16
C GLU A 74 2.31 -1.28 -12.67
N GLU A 75 2.77 -2.30 -13.41
CA GLU A 75 2.56 -2.40 -14.87
C GLU A 75 1.06 -2.60 -15.20
N VAL A 76 0.35 -3.40 -14.43
CA VAL A 76 -1.10 -3.61 -14.58
C VAL A 76 -1.87 -2.33 -14.23
N ARG A 77 -1.50 -1.68 -13.12
CA ARG A 77 -2.08 -0.43 -12.65
C ARG A 77 -1.91 0.68 -13.68
N ALA A 78 -0.68 0.91 -14.15
CA ALA A 78 -0.39 1.89 -15.20
C ALA A 78 -1.20 1.63 -16.48
N GLY A 79 -1.31 0.35 -16.90
CA GLY A 79 -2.11 -0.03 -18.07
C GLY A 79 -3.61 0.23 -17.91
N LEU A 80 -4.16 0.05 -16.71
CA LEU A 80 -5.56 0.36 -16.41
C LEU A 80 -5.80 1.88 -16.39
N ILE A 81 -4.88 2.64 -15.81
CA ILE A 81 -4.94 4.11 -15.70
C ILE A 81 -4.84 4.77 -17.07
N GLU A 82 -3.98 4.30 -17.98
CA GLU A 82 -3.75 4.90 -19.30
C GLU A 82 -5.04 5.01 -20.14
N GLY A 83 -5.96 4.07 -19.96
CA GLY A 83 -7.24 4.03 -20.69
C GLY A 83 -8.38 4.83 -20.05
N MET A 84 -8.20 5.41 -18.83
CA MET A 84 -9.28 6.02 -18.08
C MET A 84 -9.46 7.51 -18.37
N GLU A 85 -10.73 7.97 -18.31
CA GLU A 85 -11.03 9.40 -18.31
C GLU A 85 -10.60 10.06 -16.98
N THR A 86 -10.07 11.28 -17.05
CA THR A 86 -9.61 12.06 -15.87
C THR A 86 -10.68 12.15 -14.77
N SER A 87 -11.95 12.31 -15.16
CA SER A 87 -13.07 12.39 -14.21
C SER A 87 -13.27 11.09 -13.41
N LYS A 88 -13.03 9.94 -14.04
CA LYS A 88 -13.12 8.62 -13.38
C LYS A 88 -11.94 8.42 -12.43
N LEU A 89 -10.71 8.78 -12.84
CA LEU A 89 -9.53 8.73 -12.00
C LEU A 89 -9.66 9.60 -10.74
N VAL A 90 -10.20 10.83 -10.88
CA VAL A 90 -10.46 11.71 -9.74
C VAL A 90 -11.51 11.11 -8.79
N ALA A 91 -12.53 10.42 -9.33
CA ALA A 91 -13.56 9.78 -8.50
C ALA A 91 -12.99 8.58 -7.71
N ILE A 92 -12.19 7.74 -8.35
CA ILE A 92 -11.51 6.60 -7.72
C ILE A 92 -10.56 7.08 -6.63
N ALA A 93 -9.68 8.02 -6.97
CA ALA A 93 -8.72 8.61 -6.06
C ALA A 93 -9.34 9.29 -4.83
N GLY A 94 -10.56 9.80 -4.97
CA GLY A 94 -11.29 10.43 -3.86
C GLY A 94 -11.82 9.46 -2.80
N GLY A 95 -11.79 8.16 -3.08
CA GLY A 95 -12.21 7.09 -2.16
C GLY A 95 -11.07 6.35 -1.47
N LEU A 96 -9.82 6.63 -1.87
CA LEU A 96 -8.63 6.00 -1.29
C LEU A 96 -8.14 6.72 -0.03
N ASP A 97 -7.50 5.98 0.85
CA ASP A 97 -6.73 6.53 1.97
C ASP A 97 -5.50 7.31 1.46
N THR A 98 -4.85 8.08 2.33
CA THR A 98 -3.86 9.06 1.86
C THR A 98 -2.58 8.40 1.35
N ASP A 99 -2.14 7.32 1.96
CA ASP A 99 -1.01 6.48 1.58
C ASP A 99 -1.28 5.75 0.26
N ASP A 100 -2.33 4.96 0.19
CA ASP A 100 -2.81 4.29 -1.02
C ASP A 100 -2.95 5.25 -2.20
N LEU A 101 -3.49 6.45 -1.92
CA LEU A 101 -3.60 7.49 -2.93
C LEU A 101 -2.25 8.00 -3.40
N ALA A 102 -1.27 8.11 -2.50
CA ALA A 102 0.09 8.53 -2.88
C ALA A 102 0.73 7.53 -3.85
N ASP A 103 0.57 6.24 -3.60
CA ASP A 103 1.10 5.16 -4.44
C ASP A 103 0.46 5.16 -5.84
N VAL A 104 -0.87 5.25 -5.89
CA VAL A 104 -1.59 5.30 -7.18
C VAL A 104 -1.26 6.56 -7.98
N LEU A 105 -0.96 7.69 -7.31
CA LEU A 105 -0.66 8.95 -7.99
C LEU A 105 0.64 8.93 -8.78
N GLN A 106 1.61 8.09 -8.42
CA GLN A 106 2.88 8.00 -9.13
C GLN A 106 2.68 7.52 -10.57
N ASP A 107 1.70 6.65 -10.79
CA ASP A 107 1.34 6.13 -12.10
C ASP A 107 0.40 7.06 -12.88
N MET A 108 -0.09 8.14 -12.25
CA MET A 108 -1.06 9.03 -12.88
C MET A 108 -0.40 10.14 -13.72
N PRO A 109 -1.01 10.52 -14.86
CA PRO A 109 -0.57 11.70 -15.61
C PRO A 109 -0.62 12.97 -14.74
N GLY A 110 0.40 13.83 -14.83
CA GLY A 110 0.48 15.07 -14.04
C GLY A 110 -0.74 16.00 -14.15
N ALA A 111 -1.48 15.94 -15.26
CA ALA A 111 -2.73 16.68 -15.41
C ALA A 111 -3.83 16.16 -14.47
N VAL A 112 -3.90 14.85 -14.24
CA VAL A 112 -4.84 14.20 -13.31
C VAL A 112 -4.49 14.56 -11.89
N ILE A 113 -3.21 14.47 -11.52
CA ILE A 113 -2.71 14.86 -10.18
C ILE A 113 -3.11 16.30 -9.86
N HIS A 114 -2.89 17.23 -10.80
CA HIS A 114 -3.29 18.62 -10.61
C HIS A 114 -4.80 18.82 -10.46
N GLU A 115 -5.62 18.07 -11.18
CA GLU A 115 -7.08 18.16 -11.10
C GLU A 115 -7.58 17.58 -9.79
N LEU A 116 -7.03 16.43 -9.37
CA LEU A 116 -7.30 15.82 -8.07
C LEU A 116 -6.96 16.76 -6.93
N LEU A 117 -5.73 17.29 -6.87
CA LEU A 117 -5.33 18.23 -5.84
C LEU A 117 -6.21 19.49 -5.79
N ARG A 118 -6.80 19.93 -6.92
CA ARG A 118 -7.76 21.04 -6.95
C ARG A 118 -9.13 20.66 -6.43
N SER A 119 -9.57 19.43 -6.62
CA SER A 119 -10.87 18.93 -6.15
C SER A 119 -10.89 18.67 -4.65
N MET A 120 -9.74 18.36 -4.05
CA MET A 120 -9.58 18.10 -2.62
C MET A 120 -9.76 19.38 -1.78
N ASP A 121 -10.29 19.21 -0.58
CA ASP A 121 -10.25 20.25 0.43
C ASP A 121 -8.82 20.58 0.84
N LYS A 122 -8.63 21.71 1.53
CA LYS A 122 -7.30 22.20 1.89
C LYS A 122 -6.54 21.27 2.84
N GLN A 123 -7.25 20.57 3.71
CA GLN A 123 -6.65 19.71 4.73
C GLN A 123 -6.12 18.44 4.09
N ASN A 124 -6.94 17.74 3.31
CA ASN A 124 -6.56 16.51 2.61
C ASN A 124 -5.48 16.76 1.57
N ARG A 125 -5.58 17.88 0.82
CA ARG A 125 -4.49 18.29 -0.08
C ARG A 125 -3.15 18.45 0.64
N HIS A 126 -3.13 19.14 1.79
CA HIS A 126 -1.90 19.37 2.54
C HIS A 126 -1.32 18.06 3.10
N ARG A 127 -2.18 17.13 3.50
CA ARG A 127 -1.78 15.79 3.92
C ARG A 127 -1.09 15.06 2.76
N LEU A 128 -1.76 14.95 1.63
CA LEU A 128 -1.22 14.28 0.45
C LEU A 128 0.10 14.90 -0.04
N GLU A 129 0.18 16.24 -0.11
CA GLU A 129 1.43 16.94 -0.43
C GLU A 129 2.56 16.60 0.56
N ALA A 130 2.22 16.36 1.82
CA ALA A 130 3.21 15.97 2.84
C ALA A 130 3.74 14.56 2.60
N VAL A 131 2.90 13.57 2.32
CA VAL A 131 3.32 12.19 1.99
C VAL A 131 4.15 12.20 0.71
N LEU A 132 3.67 12.81 -0.36
CA LEU A 132 4.38 12.93 -1.65
C LEU A 132 5.73 13.68 -1.56
N SER A 133 6.03 14.33 -0.43
CA SER A 133 7.34 14.96 -0.22
C SER A 133 8.43 13.99 0.23
N PHE A 134 8.06 12.76 0.63
CA PHE A 134 8.97 11.71 1.03
C PHE A 134 9.17 10.71 -0.13
N PRO A 135 10.32 10.00 -0.18
CA PRO A 135 10.49 8.86 -1.08
C PRO A 135 9.48 7.76 -0.73
N GLU A 136 8.99 7.06 -1.74
CA GLU A 136 8.05 5.93 -1.60
C GLU A 136 8.62 4.82 -0.72
N ASP A 137 9.86 4.43 -0.95
CA ASP A 137 10.63 3.44 -0.20
C ASP A 137 11.09 3.93 1.19
N SER A 138 10.31 4.81 1.82
CA SER A 138 10.60 5.36 3.15
C SER A 138 9.39 5.33 4.08
N ALA A 139 9.64 5.36 5.38
CA ALA A 139 8.59 5.47 6.41
C ALA A 139 7.64 6.65 6.19
N GLY A 140 8.13 7.72 5.56
CA GLY A 140 7.32 8.90 5.20
C GLY A 140 6.41 8.65 4.00
N GLY A 141 6.80 7.77 3.07
CA GLY A 141 5.98 7.30 1.96
C GLY A 141 4.87 6.35 2.42
N LEU A 142 5.21 5.41 3.30
CA LEU A 142 4.29 4.40 3.86
C LEU A 142 3.32 4.95 4.92
N MET A 143 3.45 6.21 5.38
CA MET A 143 2.68 6.68 6.52
C MET A 143 1.27 7.12 6.15
N ASP A 144 0.29 6.62 6.91
CA ASP A 144 -1.06 7.19 6.97
C ASP A 144 -1.09 8.43 7.87
N LEU A 145 -1.76 9.48 7.42
CA LEU A 145 -1.93 10.75 8.13
C LEU A 145 -3.25 10.85 8.89
N ASP A 146 -4.15 9.88 8.77
CA ASP A 146 -5.36 9.83 9.59
C ASP A 146 -5.04 9.16 10.93
N ILE A 147 -4.57 9.97 11.85
CA ILE A 147 -4.17 9.57 13.20
C ILE A 147 -5.03 10.22 14.26
N VAL A 148 -5.23 9.51 15.35
CA VAL A 148 -5.86 10.07 16.55
C VAL A 148 -4.81 10.47 17.55
N THR A 149 -4.71 11.77 17.82
CA THR A 149 -3.79 12.31 18.81
C THR A 149 -4.50 12.74 20.07
N VAL A 150 -3.85 12.51 21.21
CA VAL A 150 -4.31 12.93 22.54
C VAL A 150 -3.20 13.64 23.31
N ARG A 151 -3.57 14.40 24.34
CA ARG A 151 -2.60 15.11 25.19
C ARG A 151 -2.36 14.34 26.48
N GLY A 152 -1.11 14.27 26.93
CA GLY A 152 -0.73 13.56 28.14
C GLY A 152 -1.36 14.10 29.44
N ASN A 153 -1.77 15.37 29.46
CA ASN A 153 -2.34 16.06 30.62
C ASN A 153 -3.87 15.93 30.79
N VAL A 154 -4.56 15.21 29.90
CA VAL A 154 -6.00 14.97 30.01
C VAL A 154 -6.27 13.63 30.69
N SER A 155 -7.48 13.47 31.30
CA SER A 155 -7.90 12.19 31.85
C SER A 155 -8.42 11.23 30.79
N LEU A 156 -8.41 9.94 31.08
CA LEU A 156 -8.92 8.89 30.18
C LEU A 156 -10.42 9.07 29.90
N ASP A 157 -11.22 9.58 30.87
CA ASP A 157 -12.63 9.91 30.64
C ASP A 157 -12.81 10.99 29.57
N VAL A 158 -11.92 11.98 29.51
CA VAL A 158 -11.93 13.01 28.46
C VAL A 158 -11.61 12.40 27.11
N VAL A 159 -10.63 11.50 27.05
CA VAL A 159 -10.27 10.77 25.83
C VAL A 159 -11.43 9.92 25.32
N LEU A 160 -12.07 9.14 26.20
CA LEU A 160 -13.24 8.32 25.82
C LEU A 160 -14.41 9.16 25.31
N ARG A 161 -14.66 10.31 25.92
CA ARG A 161 -15.71 11.25 25.43
C ARG A 161 -15.34 11.83 24.07
N TYR A 162 -14.07 12.16 23.86
CA TYR A 162 -13.58 12.66 22.57
C TYR A 162 -13.77 11.61 21.46
N LEU A 163 -13.37 10.36 21.68
CA LEU A 163 -13.53 9.27 20.71
C LEU A 163 -15.01 9.03 20.37
N ARG A 164 -15.90 9.03 21.39
CA ARG A 164 -17.34 8.89 21.16
C ARG A 164 -17.96 10.05 20.40
N LEU A 165 -17.42 11.26 20.58
CA LEU A 165 -17.88 12.45 19.84
C LEU A 165 -17.39 12.44 18.39
N ARG A 166 -16.19 11.93 18.15
CA ARG A 166 -15.64 11.74 16.79
C ARG A 166 -16.48 10.73 16.00
N GLY A 167 -16.94 9.66 16.65
CA GLY A 167 -17.82 8.63 16.07
C GLY A 167 -17.06 7.53 15.38
N GLU A 168 -16.04 7.87 14.60
CA GLU A 168 -15.19 6.95 13.87
C GLU A 168 -13.74 7.14 14.28
N ILE A 169 -12.99 6.08 14.28
CA ILE A 169 -11.52 6.05 14.44
C ILE A 169 -10.95 5.34 13.22
N PRO A 170 -9.76 5.70 12.75
CA PRO A 170 -9.12 5.05 11.63
C PRO A 170 -9.01 3.54 11.84
N ASP A 171 -9.08 2.78 10.75
CA ASP A 171 -8.92 1.33 10.79
C ASP A 171 -7.57 0.95 11.40
N LEU A 172 -7.45 -0.28 11.89
CA LEU A 172 -6.26 -0.80 12.56
C LEU A 172 -5.70 0.09 13.70
N THR A 173 -6.54 0.96 14.29
CA THR A 173 -6.14 1.75 15.47
C THR A 173 -6.07 0.84 16.70
N ASP A 174 -4.90 0.48 17.13
CA ASP A 174 -4.61 -0.27 18.38
C ASP A 174 -4.23 0.64 19.54
N SER A 175 -3.71 1.83 19.21
CA SER A 175 -3.23 2.82 20.16
C SER A 175 -3.49 4.25 19.68
N LEU A 176 -3.54 5.20 20.61
CA LEU A 176 -3.64 6.62 20.34
C LEU A 176 -2.27 7.28 20.53
N MET A 177 -1.89 8.17 19.60
CA MET A 177 -0.62 8.87 19.65
C MET A 177 -0.68 10.00 20.69
N VAL A 178 0.22 9.97 21.67
CA VAL A 178 0.29 11.02 22.70
C VAL A 178 1.30 12.08 22.27
N VAL A 179 0.86 13.34 22.25
CA VAL A 179 1.68 14.47 21.81
C VAL A 179 1.63 15.63 22.81
N ASP A 180 2.65 16.47 22.79
CA ASP A 180 2.67 17.72 23.54
C ASP A 180 1.95 18.86 22.79
N ARG A 181 1.91 20.07 23.35
CA ARG A 181 1.23 21.24 22.76
C ARG A 181 1.85 21.72 21.45
N PHE A 182 3.00 21.21 21.05
CA PHE A 182 3.72 21.55 19.82
C PHE A 182 3.71 20.39 18.82
N ASP A 183 2.90 19.35 19.10
CA ASP A 183 2.76 18.10 18.33
C ASP A 183 4.01 17.22 18.36
N HIS A 184 4.93 17.41 19.34
CA HIS A 184 6.01 16.45 19.53
C HIS A 184 5.47 15.17 20.17
N TYR A 185 5.88 14.05 19.60
CA TYR A 185 5.54 12.73 20.07
C TYR A 185 6.07 12.47 21.48
N GLN A 186 5.26 11.85 22.34
CA GLN A 186 5.57 11.57 23.74
C GLN A 186 5.44 10.09 24.10
N GLY A 187 4.75 9.29 23.33
CA GLY A 187 4.43 7.89 23.56
C GLY A 187 3.07 7.52 22.97
N VAL A 188 2.60 6.32 23.27
CA VAL A 188 1.30 5.81 22.83
C VAL A 188 0.40 5.50 24.03
N LEU A 189 -0.91 5.61 23.83
CA LEU A 189 -1.92 5.13 24.74
C LEU A 189 -2.63 3.94 24.11
N PRO A 190 -2.28 2.69 24.46
CA PRO A 190 -2.98 1.52 23.94
C PRO A 190 -4.46 1.56 24.27
N LEU A 191 -5.33 1.18 23.33
CA LEU A 191 -6.78 1.13 23.55
C LEU A 191 -7.14 0.15 24.68
N ALA A 192 -6.41 -0.93 24.82
CA ALA A 192 -6.58 -1.86 25.94
C ALA A 192 -6.37 -1.16 27.30
N THR A 193 -5.32 -0.34 27.41
CA THR A 193 -5.02 0.44 28.64
C THR A 193 -6.09 1.51 28.87
N LEU A 194 -6.53 2.22 27.82
CA LEU A 194 -7.60 3.21 27.90
C LEU A 194 -8.92 2.61 28.46
N LEU A 195 -9.25 1.38 28.04
CA LEU A 195 -10.51 0.72 28.39
C LEU A 195 -10.48 0.05 29.79
N THR A 196 -9.29 -0.30 30.29
CA THR A 196 -9.13 -1.08 31.53
C THR A 196 -8.61 -0.27 32.73
N SER A 197 -8.10 0.94 32.50
CA SER A 197 -7.57 1.80 33.54
C SER A 197 -8.66 2.69 34.16
N ASP A 198 -8.36 3.28 35.35
CA ASP A 198 -9.24 4.22 36.00
C ASP A 198 -9.47 5.46 35.13
N PRO A 199 -10.73 5.79 34.79
CA PRO A 199 -11.07 6.93 33.93
C PRO A 199 -10.55 8.29 34.42
N ASP A 200 -10.32 8.45 35.71
CA ASP A 200 -9.80 9.69 36.30
C ASP A 200 -8.27 9.81 36.16
N SER A 201 -7.58 8.74 35.78
CA SER A 201 -6.14 8.76 35.54
C SER A 201 -5.77 9.67 34.39
N ALA A 202 -4.66 10.40 34.51
CA ALA A 202 -4.10 11.16 33.40
C ALA A 202 -3.47 10.22 32.35
N VAL A 203 -3.59 10.57 31.05
CA VAL A 203 -2.96 9.83 29.96
C VAL A 203 -1.46 9.61 30.22
N SER A 204 -0.74 10.65 30.65
CA SER A 204 0.70 10.57 30.97
C SER A 204 1.09 9.61 32.09
N ALA A 205 0.12 9.17 32.90
CA ALA A 205 0.39 8.21 33.99
C ALA A 205 0.28 6.75 33.55
N VAL A 206 -0.36 6.49 32.39
CA VAL A 206 -0.69 5.15 31.91
C VAL A 206 -0.24 4.88 30.46
N MET A 207 0.21 5.91 29.76
CA MET A 207 0.73 5.76 28.39
C MET A 207 2.04 4.98 28.37
N ASP A 208 2.33 4.35 27.26
CA ASP A 208 3.59 3.68 27.01
C ASP A 208 4.59 4.66 26.39
N HIS A 209 5.75 4.80 27.04
CA HIS A 209 6.85 5.65 26.60
C HIS A 209 7.92 4.89 25.82
N ASP A 210 7.88 3.54 25.85
CA ASP A 210 8.94 2.69 25.29
C ASP A 210 8.77 2.51 23.75
N VAL A 211 7.62 2.89 23.21
CA VAL A 211 7.40 2.90 21.77
C VAL A 211 8.08 4.13 21.17
N GLU A 212 9.19 3.90 20.49
CA GLU A 212 9.95 4.95 19.81
C GLU A 212 9.29 5.34 18.48
N GLY A 213 9.36 6.63 18.13
CA GLY A 213 8.90 7.11 16.81
C GLY A 213 9.90 6.73 15.71
N ILE A 214 9.36 6.27 14.59
CA ILE A 214 10.12 5.95 13.39
C ILE A 214 10.45 7.26 12.66
N GLN A 215 11.70 7.45 12.23
CA GLN A 215 12.06 8.61 11.42
C GLN A 215 11.47 8.48 10.02
N ALA A 216 10.83 9.55 9.53
CA ALA A 216 10.20 9.55 8.20
C ALA A 216 11.16 9.21 7.04
N THR A 217 12.47 9.35 7.25
CA THR A 217 13.53 9.02 6.28
C THR A 217 14.05 7.59 6.39
N MET A 218 13.52 6.76 7.31
CA MET A 218 13.90 5.36 7.44
C MET A 218 13.42 4.59 6.22
N GLN A 219 14.23 3.68 5.71
CA GLN A 219 13.87 2.83 4.57
C GLN A 219 12.78 1.83 4.96
N ASP A 220 11.87 1.54 4.05
CA ASP A 220 10.75 0.61 4.19
C ASP A 220 11.15 -0.77 4.73
N ALA A 221 12.21 -1.37 4.14
CA ALA A 221 12.77 -2.64 4.59
C ALA A 221 13.27 -2.62 6.05
N ASP A 222 13.80 -1.48 6.52
CA ASP A 222 14.20 -1.33 7.93
C ASP A 222 12.98 -1.12 8.83
N VAL A 223 11.92 -0.46 8.33
CA VAL A 223 10.62 -0.37 9.01
C VAL A 223 10.02 -1.76 9.18
N ALA A 224 10.00 -2.56 8.12
CA ALA A 224 9.46 -3.93 8.14
C ALA A 224 10.17 -4.80 9.20
N ARG A 225 11.50 -4.74 9.26
CA ARG A 225 12.28 -5.45 10.31
C ARG A 225 11.94 -4.96 11.71
N LEU A 226 11.74 -3.65 11.89
CA LEU A 226 11.38 -3.09 13.20
C LEU A 226 10.02 -3.60 13.67
N PHE A 227 9.05 -3.71 12.77
CA PHE A 227 7.73 -4.27 13.04
C PHE A 227 7.83 -5.75 13.42
N GLU A 228 8.62 -6.55 12.69
CA GLU A 228 8.87 -7.96 12.97
C GLU A 228 9.57 -8.15 14.33
N ASP A 229 10.65 -7.39 14.59
CA ASP A 229 11.49 -7.53 15.80
C ASP A 229 10.73 -7.12 17.08
N ARG A 230 9.74 -6.24 16.97
CA ARG A 230 9.04 -5.67 18.13
C ARG A 230 7.56 -6.06 18.21
N ASP A 231 7.07 -6.93 17.31
CA ASP A 231 5.67 -7.37 17.23
C ASP A 231 4.69 -6.18 17.16
N LEU A 232 5.01 -5.15 16.34
CA LEU A 232 4.20 -3.94 16.24
C LEU A 232 2.96 -4.15 15.40
N VAL A 233 1.84 -3.54 15.78
CA VAL A 233 0.61 -3.42 14.97
C VAL A 233 0.56 -2.07 14.28
N SER A 234 0.98 -1.01 14.97
CA SER A 234 1.17 0.32 14.41
C SER A 234 2.38 1.01 15.04
N ALA A 235 2.95 1.98 14.34
CA ALA A 235 4.07 2.77 14.85
C ALA A 235 3.96 4.24 14.43
N PRO A 236 4.29 5.20 15.32
CA PRO A 236 4.31 6.62 14.98
C PRO A 236 5.47 6.97 14.07
N VAL A 237 5.23 7.82 13.08
CA VAL A 237 6.25 8.41 12.22
C VAL A 237 6.51 9.85 12.66
N ILE A 238 7.79 10.20 12.82
CA ILE A 238 8.22 11.52 13.31
C ILE A 238 9.24 12.17 12.37
N ASP A 239 9.29 13.50 12.40
CA ASP A 239 10.35 14.26 11.75
C ASP A 239 11.64 14.30 12.59
N GLU A 240 12.70 14.94 12.04
CA GLU A 240 13.99 15.11 12.69
C GLU A 240 13.91 15.89 14.04
N ASN A 241 12.85 16.65 14.25
CA ASN A 241 12.61 17.40 15.48
C ASN A 241 11.75 16.62 16.49
N GLY A 242 11.31 15.40 16.16
CA GLY A 242 10.44 14.59 17.01
C GLY A 242 8.96 14.98 16.91
N LYS A 243 8.57 15.77 15.91
CA LYS A 243 7.17 16.11 15.67
C LYS A 243 6.48 14.91 14.98
N LEU A 244 5.29 14.55 15.47
CA LEU A 244 4.48 13.50 14.89
C LEU A 244 3.98 13.93 13.49
N LEU A 245 4.23 13.09 12.50
CA LEU A 245 3.80 13.27 11.12
C LEU A 245 2.60 12.38 10.79
N GLY A 246 2.71 11.09 11.08
CA GLY A 246 1.73 10.06 10.75
C GLY A 246 1.93 8.79 11.57
N ARG A 247 1.39 7.70 11.11
CA ARG A 247 1.62 6.33 11.61
C ARG A 247 1.81 5.39 10.43
N ILE A 248 2.46 4.27 10.67
CA ILE A 248 2.49 3.12 9.75
C ILE A 248 1.73 2.00 10.43
N THR A 249 0.98 1.22 9.71
CA THR A 249 0.25 0.05 10.20
C THR A 249 0.80 -1.25 9.64
N ILE A 250 0.40 -2.38 10.21
CA ILE A 250 1.00 -3.69 9.89
C ILE A 250 0.63 -4.16 8.47
N ASP A 251 -0.50 -3.73 7.91
CA ASP A 251 -0.93 -4.02 6.54
C ASP A 251 0.08 -3.49 5.52
N ASP A 252 0.45 -2.20 5.58
CA ASP A 252 1.47 -1.60 4.71
C ASP A 252 2.81 -2.33 4.83
N VAL A 253 3.18 -2.71 6.06
CA VAL A 253 4.42 -3.46 6.32
C VAL A 253 4.38 -4.86 5.72
N VAL A 254 3.22 -5.53 5.71
CA VAL A 254 3.05 -6.84 5.06
C VAL A 254 3.27 -6.72 3.55
N ASP A 255 2.80 -5.65 2.93
CA ASP A 255 3.01 -5.39 1.51
C ASP A 255 4.49 -5.15 1.20
N VAL A 256 5.19 -4.34 1.99
CA VAL A 256 6.66 -4.17 1.89
C VAL A 256 7.41 -5.51 1.98
N ILE A 257 7.03 -6.38 2.95
CA ILE A 257 7.66 -7.70 3.10
C ILE A 257 7.41 -8.59 1.87
N ARG A 258 6.20 -8.57 1.34
CA ARG A 258 5.80 -9.32 0.15
C ARG A 258 6.60 -8.85 -1.06
N ASP A 259 6.65 -7.55 -1.30
CA ASP A 259 7.35 -6.95 -2.43
C ASP A 259 8.87 -7.20 -2.36
N GLU A 260 9.47 -7.13 -1.18
CA GLU A 260 10.90 -7.45 -1.01
C GLU A 260 11.18 -8.95 -1.27
N ALA A 261 10.25 -9.83 -0.89
CA ALA A 261 10.36 -11.26 -1.19
C ALA A 261 10.24 -11.54 -2.69
N ASP A 262 9.30 -10.90 -3.38
CA ASP A 262 9.08 -11.03 -4.81
C ASP A 262 10.24 -10.43 -5.61
N ARG A 263 10.76 -9.24 -5.24
CA ARG A 263 12.01 -8.66 -5.79
C ARG A 263 13.19 -9.63 -5.68
N SER A 264 13.35 -10.24 -4.52
CA SER A 264 14.43 -11.19 -4.29
C SER A 264 14.31 -12.43 -5.19
N LEU A 265 13.10 -12.97 -5.38
CA LEU A 265 12.84 -14.12 -6.24
C LEU A 265 13.03 -13.78 -7.72
N MET A 266 12.47 -12.66 -8.18
CA MET A 266 12.54 -12.22 -9.57
C MET A 266 13.96 -11.82 -9.97
N SER A 267 14.69 -11.15 -9.07
CA SER A 267 16.11 -10.81 -9.32
C SER A 267 16.99 -12.05 -9.54
N MET A 268 16.73 -13.14 -8.83
CA MET A 268 17.42 -14.43 -9.04
C MET A 268 17.10 -15.04 -10.41
N ALA A 269 15.90 -14.79 -10.95
CA ALA A 269 15.48 -15.20 -12.28
C ALA A 269 15.89 -14.21 -13.40
N GLY A 270 16.43 -13.03 -13.04
CA GLY A 270 16.73 -11.94 -13.97
C GLY A 270 15.46 -11.29 -14.57
N LEU A 271 14.39 -11.29 -13.79
CA LEU A 271 13.10 -10.66 -14.09
C LEU A 271 12.90 -9.47 -13.14
N ASP A 272 12.08 -8.52 -13.56
CA ASP A 272 11.55 -7.44 -12.72
C ASP A 272 10.21 -7.90 -12.13
N GLU A 273 9.90 -7.54 -10.88
CA GLU A 273 8.63 -7.94 -10.23
C GLU A 273 7.42 -7.29 -10.89
N ASP A 274 7.61 -6.08 -11.40
CA ASP A 274 6.56 -5.28 -12.04
C ASP A 274 6.26 -5.72 -13.47
N ASP A 275 6.91 -6.79 -13.97
CA ASP A 275 6.66 -7.29 -15.33
C ASP A 275 5.29 -7.97 -15.46
N ASP A 276 4.35 -7.40 -16.22
CA ASP A 276 3.11 -8.08 -16.58
C ASP A 276 3.41 -9.36 -17.37
N ILE A 277 2.94 -10.51 -16.86
CA ILE A 277 3.09 -11.84 -17.49
C ILE A 277 2.49 -11.86 -18.91
N PHE A 278 1.52 -11.01 -19.18
CA PHE A 278 0.84 -10.88 -20.48
C PHE A 278 1.33 -9.69 -21.31
N ALA A 279 2.38 -9.00 -20.86
CA ALA A 279 3.00 -7.92 -21.64
C ALA A 279 3.40 -8.39 -23.05
N PRO A 280 3.37 -7.50 -24.07
CA PRO A 280 3.80 -7.85 -25.42
C PRO A 280 5.19 -8.47 -25.44
N ALA A 281 5.33 -9.65 -26.05
CA ALA A 281 6.57 -10.40 -26.09
C ALA A 281 7.80 -9.59 -26.59
N THR A 282 7.56 -8.48 -27.29
CA THR A 282 8.61 -7.58 -27.78
C THR A 282 9.23 -6.72 -26.68
N SER A 283 8.48 -6.26 -25.68
CA SER A 283 8.98 -5.49 -24.55
C SER A 283 9.80 -6.37 -23.61
N SER A 284 9.26 -7.52 -23.22
CA SER A 284 9.97 -8.53 -22.41
C SER A 284 11.22 -9.07 -23.10
N ALA A 285 11.20 -9.25 -24.45
CA ALA A 285 12.36 -9.67 -25.21
C ALA A 285 13.46 -8.60 -25.24
N GLN A 286 13.13 -7.31 -25.31
CA GLN A 286 14.11 -6.23 -25.26
C GLN A 286 14.81 -6.13 -23.92
N ARG A 287 14.08 -6.18 -22.82
CA ARG A 287 14.64 -6.16 -21.45
C ARG A 287 15.59 -7.36 -21.23
N ARG A 288 15.13 -8.58 -21.57
CA ARG A 288 15.95 -9.80 -21.48
C ARG A 288 17.18 -9.76 -22.38
N ALA A 289 17.10 -9.15 -23.56
CA ALA A 289 18.25 -9.02 -24.47
C ALA A 289 19.35 -8.15 -23.88
N VAL A 290 19.01 -7.08 -23.15
CA VAL A 290 20.00 -6.23 -22.46
C VAL A 290 20.69 -7.01 -21.35
N TRP A 291 19.93 -7.69 -20.49
CA TRP A 291 20.46 -8.51 -19.40
C TRP A 291 21.36 -9.64 -19.92
N LEU A 292 20.91 -10.39 -20.94
CA LEU A 292 21.70 -11.43 -21.60
C LEU A 292 22.95 -10.86 -22.27
N GLY A 293 22.85 -9.66 -22.86
CA GLY A 293 23.99 -8.96 -23.47
C GLY A 293 25.07 -8.61 -22.46
N ILE A 294 24.68 -8.13 -21.28
CA ILE A 294 25.63 -7.84 -20.19
C ILE A 294 26.30 -9.14 -19.69
N ASN A 295 25.50 -10.19 -19.44
CA ASN A 295 26.03 -11.47 -18.99
C ASN A 295 26.96 -12.10 -20.03
N LEU A 296 26.63 -12.03 -21.31
CA LEU A 296 27.48 -12.50 -22.39
C LEU A 296 28.77 -11.67 -22.46
N GLY A 297 28.68 -10.35 -22.31
CA GLY A 297 29.84 -9.46 -22.27
C GLY A 297 30.78 -9.78 -21.11
N THR A 298 30.25 -10.02 -19.91
CA THR A 298 31.05 -10.42 -18.74
C THR A 298 31.69 -11.79 -18.93
N ALA A 299 30.99 -12.76 -19.53
CA ALA A 299 31.52 -14.09 -19.85
C ALA A 299 32.65 -14.00 -20.87
N PHE A 300 32.52 -13.19 -21.94
CA PHE A 300 33.59 -12.95 -22.91
C PHE A 300 34.78 -12.27 -22.26
N LEU A 301 34.57 -11.30 -21.38
CA LEU A 301 35.65 -10.59 -20.69
C LEU A 301 36.41 -11.53 -19.75
N ALA A 302 35.69 -12.37 -19.01
CA ALA A 302 36.29 -13.41 -18.15
C ALA A 302 37.13 -14.42 -18.99
N SER A 303 36.56 -14.89 -20.10
CA SER A 303 37.25 -15.83 -21.00
C SER A 303 38.52 -15.20 -21.64
N TRP A 304 38.45 -13.90 -22.01
CA TRP A 304 39.59 -13.16 -22.55
C TRP A 304 40.69 -12.98 -21.51
N VAL A 305 40.34 -12.65 -20.26
CA VAL A 305 41.29 -12.53 -19.16
C VAL A 305 41.96 -13.86 -18.87
N ILE A 306 41.21 -14.95 -18.83
CA ILE A 306 41.80 -16.31 -18.63
C ILE A 306 42.77 -16.65 -19.73
N GLY A 307 42.45 -16.40 -21.01
CA GLY A 307 43.32 -16.63 -22.14
C GLY A 307 44.59 -15.74 -22.19
N LEU A 308 44.67 -14.69 -21.37
CA LEU A 308 45.88 -13.86 -21.21
C LEU A 308 46.90 -14.48 -20.24
N TYR A 309 46.45 -15.45 -19.40
CA TYR A 309 47.26 -16.11 -18.38
C TYR A 309 47.64 -17.57 -18.75
N GLU A 310 47.16 -18.07 -19.90
CA GLU A 310 47.62 -19.29 -20.54
C GLU A 310 48.70 -18.98 -21.59
#